data_a2397f755489fcb78355a95521256af2
#
_entry.id   a2397f755489fcb78355a95521256af2
#
_cell.length_a   1.000
_cell.length_b   1.000
_cell.length_c   1.000
_cell.angle_alpha   90.00
_cell.angle_beta   90.00
_cell.angle_gamma   90.00
#
_symmetry.space_group_name_H-M   'P 1'
#
loop_
_entity.id
_entity.type
_entity.pdbx_description
1 polymer ?
#
loop_
_entity_poly.entity_id
_entity_poly.type
_entity_poly.pdbx_seq_one_letter_code
_entity_poly.pdbx_strand_id
1 'polypeptide(L)'
;MEIGDTFKASHFGEQDFGGLIDPVVMLDHFHMTGPTFAPHPHAGISAVTYMFEDAIGAHVNYDSLGNHGPIHPGALHWFAAGRGAVHTEQPEGKGRHVHALQIFVNLPASKKLDAPYAVHVEAGDIPEFQAPGVRVRVVTGSSNGVQAEYTTQLPAPFTLLDGFLRGAAPFTHALPRGWNAMIYVVSGKLRLEVDGEERTLARSTAAGVSVAVDAAVNEAVIRLAPDEETHFVMLSGPALNEPMVKQGPFVMNTQAQMDQVIAAYRRGELGSLDLPTEARP
;
A
#
# COMPACT_ATOMS: atom_id res chain seq x y z
N MET A 1 10.88 12.62 -2.79
CA MET A 1 12.11 11.84 -3.04
C MET A 1 12.34 11.73 -4.54
N GLU A 2 13.57 11.89 -5.02
CA GLU A 2 13.93 11.71 -6.43
C GLU A 2 15.17 10.81 -6.51
N ILE A 3 15.20 9.88 -7.48
CA ILE A 3 16.34 8.99 -7.75
C ILE A 3 16.64 9.06 -9.25
N GLY A 4 17.76 9.71 -9.61
CA GLY A 4 18.08 10.01 -11.00
C GLY A 4 16.95 10.79 -11.69
N ASP A 5 16.84 10.62 -13.01
CA ASP A 5 15.79 11.24 -13.83
C ASP A 5 14.58 10.32 -14.05
N THR A 6 14.64 9.08 -13.52
CA THR A 6 13.67 8.03 -13.83
C THR A 6 12.67 7.74 -12.73
N PHE A 7 12.89 8.26 -11.51
CA PHE A 7 12.00 8.00 -10.36
C PHE A 7 11.74 9.26 -9.53
N LYS A 8 10.46 9.54 -9.29
CA LYS A 8 10.00 10.62 -8.39
C LYS A 8 8.89 10.10 -7.49
N ALA A 9 8.96 10.39 -6.18
CA ALA A 9 7.95 9.98 -5.22
C ALA A 9 7.63 11.04 -4.17
N SER A 10 6.36 11.09 -3.75
CA SER A 10 5.92 11.66 -2.48
C SER A 10 5.97 10.56 -1.43
N HIS A 11 6.78 10.75 -0.39
CA HIS A 11 7.04 9.75 0.66
C HIS A 11 6.35 10.11 1.97
N PHE A 12 5.74 9.11 2.62
CA PHE A 12 5.13 9.21 3.94
C PHE A 12 5.54 7.98 4.77
N GLY A 13 6.12 8.21 5.94
CA GLY A 13 6.50 7.16 6.88
C GLY A 13 5.61 7.16 8.13
N GLU A 14 5.53 6.06 8.86
CA GLU A 14 4.71 5.95 10.07
C GLU A 14 5.11 6.97 11.14
N GLN A 15 6.36 7.41 11.17
CA GLN A 15 6.87 8.43 12.10
C GLN A 15 6.19 9.79 11.89
N ASP A 16 5.69 10.09 10.68
CA ASP A 16 5.04 11.35 10.36
C ASP A 16 3.63 11.45 10.98
N PHE A 17 3.08 10.31 11.42
CA PHE A 17 1.70 10.17 11.90
C PHE A 17 1.60 9.72 13.36
N GLY A 18 2.71 9.54 14.08
CA GLY A 18 2.69 9.18 15.50
C GLY A 18 1.97 7.86 15.81
N GLY A 19 2.06 6.88 14.90
CA GLY A 19 1.41 5.57 15.05
C GLY A 19 -0.04 5.49 14.55
N LEU A 20 -0.63 6.60 14.11
CA LEU A 20 -2.04 6.64 13.65
C LEU A 20 -2.30 5.93 12.32
N ILE A 21 -1.28 5.38 11.67
CA ILE A 21 -1.42 4.64 10.40
C ILE A 21 -0.97 3.18 10.49
N ASP A 22 -0.56 2.68 11.69
CA ASP A 22 -0.30 1.26 11.89
C ASP A 22 -1.53 0.43 11.41
N PRO A 23 -1.39 -0.58 10.53
CA PRO A 23 -0.17 -1.30 10.17
C PRO A 23 0.61 -0.74 8.96
N VAL A 24 0.27 0.42 8.41
CA VAL A 24 1.05 1.03 7.33
C VAL A 24 2.36 1.56 7.89
N VAL A 25 3.48 1.09 7.31
CA VAL A 25 4.85 1.52 7.66
C VAL A 25 5.30 2.66 6.78
N MET A 26 4.91 2.59 5.50
CA MET A 26 5.33 3.55 4.48
C MET A 26 4.34 3.57 3.31
N LEU A 27 4.15 4.73 2.73
CA LEU A 27 3.50 4.95 1.44
C LEU A 27 4.40 5.83 0.56
N ASP A 28 4.75 5.33 -0.61
CA ASP A 28 5.31 6.11 -1.71
C ASP A 28 4.30 6.21 -2.84
N HIS A 29 3.89 7.42 -3.18
CA HIS A 29 3.19 7.72 -4.42
C HIS A 29 4.22 8.13 -5.45
N PHE A 30 4.44 7.30 -6.47
CA PHE A 30 5.58 7.45 -7.36
C PHE A 30 5.24 7.44 -8.85
N HIS A 31 6.16 8.05 -9.60
CA HIS A 31 6.26 7.97 -11.05
C HIS A 31 7.61 7.37 -11.42
N MET A 32 7.63 6.39 -12.33
CA MET A 32 8.84 5.72 -12.78
C MET A 32 8.83 5.55 -14.31
N THR A 33 9.94 5.93 -14.95
CA THR A 33 10.07 5.90 -16.43
C THR A 33 11.19 4.98 -16.94
N GLY A 34 11.97 4.40 -16.03
CA GLY A 34 13.07 3.50 -16.38
C GLY A 34 13.47 2.62 -15.18
N PRO A 35 14.24 1.55 -15.39
CA PRO A 35 14.75 0.72 -14.32
C PRO A 35 15.51 1.56 -13.29
N THR A 36 15.14 1.42 -12.02
CA THR A 36 15.69 2.26 -10.94
C THR A 36 16.23 1.43 -9.77
N PHE A 37 15.53 0.35 -9.39
CA PHE A 37 15.88 -0.43 -8.21
C PHE A 37 16.47 -1.80 -8.60
N ALA A 38 17.65 -2.09 -8.11
CA ALA A 38 18.21 -3.44 -8.20
C ALA A 38 17.39 -4.44 -7.37
N PRO A 39 17.52 -5.76 -7.62
CA PRO A 39 16.94 -6.76 -6.72
C PRO A 39 17.28 -6.48 -5.27
N HIS A 40 16.26 -6.47 -4.42
CA HIS A 40 16.39 -6.14 -3.01
C HIS A 40 15.47 -7.03 -2.17
N PRO A 41 15.84 -7.31 -0.91
CA PRO A 41 15.05 -8.16 -0.02
C PRO A 41 13.98 -7.38 0.71
N HIS A 42 12.93 -8.09 1.16
CA HIS A 42 12.01 -7.66 2.22
C HIS A 42 11.82 -8.79 3.22
N ALA A 43 11.54 -8.46 4.48
CA ALA A 43 11.11 -9.41 5.49
C ALA A 43 10.27 -8.72 6.57
N GLY A 44 9.28 -9.44 7.08
CA GLY A 44 8.39 -8.99 8.16
C GLY A 44 7.35 -7.96 7.74
N ILE A 45 7.22 -7.69 6.45
CA ILE A 45 6.22 -6.80 5.83
C ILE A 45 5.59 -7.45 4.61
N SER A 46 4.50 -6.86 4.16
CA SER A 46 4.07 -6.95 2.77
C SER A 46 4.55 -5.70 2.01
N ALA A 47 5.21 -5.92 0.86
CA ALA A 47 5.48 -4.88 -0.13
C ALA A 47 4.37 -4.93 -1.17
N VAL A 48 3.61 -3.83 -1.29
CA VAL A 48 2.38 -3.79 -2.08
C VAL A 48 2.53 -2.73 -3.17
N THR A 49 2.36 -3.14 -4.41
CA THR A 49 2.30 -2.24 -5.56
C THR A 49 0.87 -2.15 -6.08
N TYR A 50 0.31 -0.95 -6.09
CA TYR A 50 -0.97 -0.66 -6.72
C TYR A 50 -0.76 0.34 -7.86
N MET A 51 -1.02 -0.11 -9.08
CA MET A 51 -0.94 0.73 -10.28
C MET A 51 -2.18 1.58 -10.43
N PHE A 52 -2.03 2.89 -10.60
CA PHE A 52 -3.17 3.72 -10.99
C PHE A 52 -3.59 3.46 -12.44
N GLU A 53 -4.87 3.68 -12.74
CA GLU A 53 -5.45 3.39 -14.06
C GLU A 53 -4.88 4.26 -15.17
N ASP A 54 -4.31 5.44 -14.86
CA ASP A 54 -3.70 6.38 -15.79
C ASP A 54 -2.22 6.10 -16.09
N ALA A 55 -1.64 5.04 -15.52
CA ALA A 55 -0.30 4.59 -15.84
C ALA A 55 -0.19 4.18 -17.33
N ILE A 56 0.98 4.38 -17.93
CA ILE A 56 1.25 4.04 -19.33
C ILE A 56 2.17 2.83 -19.41
N GLY A 57 1.61 1.66 -19.71
CA GLY A 57 2.30 0.38 -19.74
C GLY A 57 2.36 -0.28 -18.38
N ALA A 58 2.90 -1.49 -18.33
CA ALA A 58 2.97 -2.29 -17.13
C ALA A 58 4.23 -2.02 -16.30
N HIS A 59 4.14 -2.40 -15.02
CA HIS A 59 5.25 -2.52 -14.10
C HIS A 59 5.54 -4.01 -13.90
N VAL A 60 6.70 -4.50 -14.30
CA VAL A 60 6.97 -5.96 -14.31
C VAL A 60 7.65 -6.37 -13.01
N ASN A 61 6.98 -7.26 -12.29
CA ASN A 61 7.53 -7.90 -11.09
C ASN A 61 8.42 -9.09 -11.44
N TYR A 62 9.52 -9.22 -10.70
CA TYR A 62 10.38 -10.38 -10.64
C TYR A 62 10.66 -10.69 -9.17
N ASP A 63 10.41 -11.92 -8.71
CA ASP A 63 10.68 -12.30 -7.33
C ASP A 63 11.38 -13.65 -7.18
N SER A 64 11.98 -13.88 -6.03
CA SER A 64 12.71 -15.12 -5.72
C SER A 64 11.79 -16.32 -5.44
N LEU A 65 10.47 -16.16 -5.54
CA LEU A 65 9.49 -17.25 -5.46
C LEU A 65 9.20 -17.84 -6.84
N GLY A 66 9.76 -17.23 -7.90
CA GLY A 66 9.54 -17.64 -9.28
C GLY A 66 8.38 -16.93 -9.97
N ASN A 67 7.75 -15.94 -9.33
CA ASN A 67 6.75 -15.13 -10.00
C ASN A 67 7.43 -14.12 -10.91
N HIS A 68 6.93 -14.04 -12.13
CA HIS A 68 7.35 -13.10 -13.14
C HIS A 68 6.13 -12.70 -13.96
N GLY A 69 5.79 -11.43 -13.94
CA GLY A 69 4.64 -10.96 -14.69
C GLY A 69 4.41 -9.46 -14.60
N PRO A 70 3.64 -8.93 -15.56
CA PRO A 70 3.26 -7.52 -15.59
C PRO A 70 2.21 -7.21 -14.51
N ILE A 71 2.34 -6.06 -13.89
CA ILE A 71 1.30 -5.40 -13.11
C ILE A 71 0.73 -4.32 -14.01
N HIS A 72 -0.46 -4.56 -14.56
CA HIS A 72 -1.10 -3.65 -15.50
C HIS A 72 -1.67 -2.39 -14.82
N PRO A 73 -1.94 -1.30 -15.58
CA PRO A 73 -2.67 -0.16 -15.03
C PRO A 73 -3.97 -0.58 -14.35
N GLY A 74 -4.18 -0.12 -13.12
CA GLY A 74 -5.32 -0.47 -12.27
C GLY A 74 -5.20 -1.79 -11.52
N ALA A 75 -4.12 -2.57 -11.69
CA ALA A 75 -3.90 -3.85 -11.02
C ALA A 75 -3.20 -3.70 -9.66
N LEU A 76 -3.31 -4.76 -8.84
CA LEU A 76 -2.66 -4.89 -7.54
C LEU A 76 -1.66 -6.05 -7.56
N HIS A 77 -0.47 -5.84 -7.00
CA HIS A 77 0.45 -6.90 -6.64
C HIS A 77 0.80 -6.79 -5.15
N TRP A 78 0.44 -7.82 -4.38
CA TRP A 78 0.65 -7.90 -2.94
C TRP A 78 1.72 -8.95 -2.65
N PHE A 79 2.93 -8.51 -2.35
CA PHE A 79 4.06 -9.39 -2.03
C PHE A 79 4.22 -9.50 -0.51
N ALA A 80 3.68 -10.57 0.10
CA ALA A 80 3.84 -10.87 1.51
C ALA A 80 5.22 -11.51 1.74
N ALA A 81 6.19 -10.72 2.19
CA ALA A 81 7.58 -11.17 2.30
C ALA A 81 7.83 -12.16 3.45
N GLY A 82 6.98 -12.17 4.49
CA GLY A 82 7.10 -13.12 5.60
C GLY A 82 8.50 -13.18 6.19
N ARG A 83 9.08 -14.39 6.25
CA ARG A 83 10.46 -14.61 6.75
C ARG A 83 11.57 -14.07 5.83
N GLY A 84 11.21 -13.62 4.65
CA GLY A 84 12.09 -12.94 3.71
C GLY A 84 12.06 -13.50 2.30
N ALA A 85 12.11 -12.60 1.32
CA ALA A 85 12.26 -12.91 -0.09
C ALA A 85 12.86 -11.69 -0.81
N VAL A 86 13.36 -11.90 -2.03
CA VAL A 86 13.97 -10.87 -2.88
C VAL A 86 13.03 -10.57 -4.04
N HIS A 87 12.87 -9.30 -4.37
CA HIS A 87 12.15 -8.90 -5.58
C HIS A 87 12.75 -7.67 -6.24
N THR A 88 12.28 -7.37 -7.43
CA THR A 88 12.41 -6.08 -8.10
C THR A 88 11.23 -5.87 -9.02
N GLU A 89 10.87 -4.61 -9.24
CA GLU A 89 9.83 -4.22 -10.16
C GLU A 89 10.36 -3.11 -11.07
N GLN A 90 10.10 -3.24 -12.38
CA GLN A 90 10.64 -2.33 -13.39
C GLN A 90 9.59 -2.00 -14.44
N PRO A 91 9.59 -0.78 -15.02
CA PRO A 91 8.72 -0.46 -16.15
C PRO A 91 8.96 -1.42 -17.32
N GLU A 92 7.89 -1.86 -17.98
CA GLU A 92 7.94 -2.71 -19.17
C GLU A 92 8.50 -1.95 -20.38
N GLY A 93 9.83 -2.01 -20.57
CA GLY A 93 10.50 -1.42 -21.73
C GLY A 93 10.54 0.11 -21.73
N LYS A 94 10.88 0.71 -22.89
CA LYS A 94 11.07 2.14 -23.06
C LYS A 94 9.74 2.87 -23.32
N GLY A 95 9.68 4.14 -22.92
CA GLY A 95 8.52 5.03 -23.18
C GLY A 95 7.32 4.72 -22.27
N ARG A 96 7.51 3.95 -21.21
CA ARG A 96 6.51 3.68 -20.20
C ARG A 96 6.56 4.75 -19.10
N HIS A 97 5.42 4.97 -18.47
CA HIS A 97 5.27 5.88 -17.36
C HIS A 97 4.43 5.21 -16.28
N VAL A 98 5.10 4.50 -15.38
CA VAL A 98 4.47 3.91 -14.21
C VAL A 98 4.01 5.03 -13.28
N HIS A 99 2.76 4.99 -12.88
CA HIS A 99 2.14 5.84 -11.88
C HIS A 99 1.47 4.92 -10.86
N ALA A 100 2.03 4.87 -9.65
CA ALA A 100 1.65 3.83 -8.71
C ALA A 100 1.88 4.23 -7.25
N LEU A 101 1.37 3.38 -6.37
CA LEU A 101 1.70 3.36 -4.95
C LEU A 101 2.61 2.17 -4.64
N GLN A 102 3.66 2.42 -3.87
CA GLN A 102 4.38 1.41 -3.09
C GLN A 102 3.98 1.56 -1.64
N ILE A 103 3.45 0.49 -1.06
CA ILE A 103 2.96 0.49 0.31
C ILE A 103 3.68 -0.61 1.09
N PHE A 104 4.26 -0.27 2.25
CA PHE A 104 4.72 -1.28 3.18
C PHE A 104 3.69 -1.45 4.28
N VAL A 105 3.15 -2.67 4.39
CA VAL A 105 2.21 -3.06 5.43
C VAL A 105 2.91 -3.99 6.39
N ASN A 106 2.97 -3.61 7.66
CA ASN A 106 3.58 -4.43 8.71
C ASN A 106 2.81 -5.75 8.89
N LEU A 107 3.52 -6.85 8.99
CA LEU A 107 2.92 -8.13 9.32
C LEU A 107 2.74 -8.27 10.83
N PRO A 108 1.63 -8.86 11.31
CA PRO A 108 1.52 -9.27 12.71
C PRO A 108 2.69 -10.19 13.11
N ALA A 109 3.12 -10.15 14.36
CA ALA A 109 4.22 -10.97 14.87
C ALA A 109 4.05 -12.46 14.52
N SER A 110 2.80 -12.96 14.57
CA SER A 110 2.45 -14.34 14.22
C SER A 110 2.68 -14.69 12.74
N LYS A 111 2.84 -13.69 11.86
CA LYS A 111 2.99 -13.84 10.39
C LYS A 111 4.37 -13.48 9.85
N LYS A 112 5.22 -12.86 10.66
CA LYS A 112 6.54 -12.40 10.20
C LYS A 112 7.48 -13.52 9.77
N LEU A 113 7.30 -14.71 10.29
CA LEU A 113 8.13 -15.89 9.98
C LEU A 113 7.45 -16.89 9.04
N ASP A 114 6.24 -16.60 8.57
CA ASP A 114 5.54 -17.42 7.57
C ASP A 114 6.32 -17.44 6.24
N ALA A 115 6.05 -18.45 5.42
CA ALA A 115 6.60 -18.52 4.07
C ALA A 115 6.13 -17.32 3.25
N PRO A 116 7.03 -16.71 2.45
CA PRO A 116 6.63 -15.61 1.57
C PRO A 116 5.71 -16.12 0.44
N TYR A 117 4.82 -15.25 -0.03
CA TYR A 117 3.94 -15.51 -1.18
C TYR A 117 3.48 -14.20 -1.80
N ALA A 118 2.87 -14.28 -2.98
CA ALA A 118 2.27 -13.12 -3.64
C ALA A 118 0.80 -13.36 -3.99
N VAL A 119 0.02 -12.29 -3.99
CA VAL A 119 -1.34 -12.24 -4.53
C VAL A 119 -1.33 -11.18 -5.63
N HIS A 120 -1.76 -11.57 -6.82
CA HIS A 120 -1.90 -10.66 -7.96
C HIS A 120 -3.37 -10.55 -8.34
N VAL A 121 -3.83 -9.32 -8.60
CA VAL A 121 -5.22 -9.04 -8.96
C VAL A 121 -5.25 -8.10 -10.15
N GLU A 122 -5.85 -8.56 -11.23
CA GLU A 122 -6.02 -7.74 -12.43
C GLU A 122 -7.04 -6.62 -12.21
N ALA A 123 -6.88 -5.54 -12.97
CA ALA A 123 -7.75 -4.35 -12.84
C ALA A 123 -9.25 -4.66 -12.97
N GLY A 124 -9.59 -5.61 -13.85
CA GLY A 124 -10.99 -6.01 -14.11
C GLY A 124 -11.63 -6.83 -12.99
N ASP A 125 -10.83 -7.39 -12.08
CA ASP A 125 -11.30 -8.20 -10.95
C ASP A 125 -11.50 -7.35 -9.68
N ILE A 126 -11.12 -6.08 -9.71
CA ILE A 126 -11.29 -5.15 -8.59
C ILE A 126 -12.71 -4.59 -8.60
N PRO A 127 -13.53 -4.89 -7.58
CA PRO A 127 -14.91 -4.39 -7.53
C PRO A 127 -14.97 -2.91 -7.19
N GLU A 128 -16.10 -2.27 -7.57
CA GLU A 128 -16.30 -0.84 -7.41
C GLU A 128 -17.61 -0.51 -6.69
N PHE A 129 -17.55 0.45 -5.77
CA PHE A 129 -18.72 1.18 -5.29
C PHE A 129 -18.95 2.40 -6.18
N GLN A 130 -20.20 2.58 -6.65
CA GLN A 130 -20.58 3.71 -7.49
C GLN A 130 -21.86 4.37 -6.97
N ALA A 131 -21.83 5.70 -6.89
CA ALA A 131 -22.98 6.56 -6.58
C ALA A 131 -22.84 7.87 -7.38
N PRO A 132 -23.88 8.71 -7.47
CA PRO A 132 -23.78 9.97 -8.20
C PRO A 132 -22.62 10.85 -7.69
N GLY A 133 -21.63 11.06 -8.55
CA GLY A 133 -20.41 11.83 -8.22
C GLY A 133 -19.37 11.08 -7.39
N VAL A 134 -19.56 9.80 -7.12
CA VAL A 134 -18.63 8.97 -6.33
C VAL A 134 -18.33 7.68 -7.07
N ARG A 135 -17.06 7.38 -7.32
CA ARG A 135 -16.55 6.08 -7.78
C ARG A 135 -15.42 5.66 -6.86
N VAL A 136 -15.52 4.50 -6.25
CA VAL A 136 -14.47 3.97 -5.37
C VAL A 136 -14.19 2.52 -5.74
N ARG A 137 -12.96 2.24 -6.14
CA ARG A 137 -12.44 0.90 -6.34
C ARG A 137 -12.10 0.31 -4.98
N VAL A 138 -12.68 -0.82 -4.64
CA VAL A 138 -12.38 -1.56 -3.42
C VAL A 138 -11.24 -2.52 -3.73
N VAL A 139 -10.00 -1.98 -3.72
CA VAL A 139 -8.81 -2.72 -4.14
C VAL A 139 -8.49 -3.88 -3.20
N THR A 140 -8.72 -3.73 -1.89
CA THR A 140 -8.78 -4.81 -0.89
C THR A 140 -9.79 -4.45 0.19
N GLY A 141 -10.23 -5.44 0.97
CA GLY A 141 -11.17 -5.22 2.07
C GLY A 141 -12.61 -5.04 1.61
N SER A 142 -13.32 -4.15 2.29
CA SER A 142 -14.73 -3.88 1.98
C SER A 142 -15.10 -2.43 2.29
N SER A 143 -16.05 -1.89 1.53
CA SER A 143 -16.64 -0.56 1.79
C SER A 143 -18.03 -0.48 1.17
N ASN A 144 -18.99 0.14 1.88
CA ASN A 144 -20.34 0.41 1.37
C ASN A 144 -21.04 -0.80 0.73
N GLY A 145 -20.88 -1.99 1.33
CA GLY A 145 -21.50 -3.24 0.85
C GLY A 145 -20.77 -3.90 -0.32
N VAL A 146 -19.67 -3.32 -0.81
CA VAL A 146 -18.78 -3.94 -1.81
C VAL A 146 -17.60 -4.58 -1.10
N GLN A 147 -17.24 -5.80 -1.50
CA GLN A 147 -16.15 -6.58 -0.92
C GLN A 147 -15.26 -7.17 -2.01
N ALA A 148 -13.94 -7.05 -1.82
CA ALA A 148 -12.94 -7.72 -2.63
C ALA A 148 -12.70 -9.13 -2.03
N GLU A 149 -13.19 -10.19 -2.70
CA GLU A 149 -13.18 -11.57 -2.18
C GLU A 149 -11.76 -12.11 -1.94
N TYR A 150 -10.79 -11.74 -2.77
CA TYR A 150 -9.39 -12.15 -2.62
C TYR A 150 -8.69 -11.56 -1.38
N THR A 151 -9.33 -10.64 -0.66
CA THR A 151 -8.81 -10.11 0.63
C THR A 151 -8.58 -11.22 1.65
N THR A 152 -9.31 -12.33 1.57
CA THR A 152 -9.11 -13.51 2.44
C THR A 152 -7.75 -14.19 2.23
N GLN A 153 -7.06 -13.91 1.13
CA GLN A 153 -5.72 -14.42 0.84
C GLN A 153 -4.60 -13.55 1.44
N LEU A 154 -4.94 -12.36 1.95
CA LEU A 154 -3.95 -11.47 2.57
C LEU A 154 -3.53 -11.99 3.94
N PRO A 155 -2.31 -11.67 4.42
CA PRO A 155 -1.80 -12.17 5.70
C PRO A 155 -2.57 -11.65 6.92
N ALA A 156 -3.24 -10.51 6.79
CA ALA A 156 -4.11 -9.89 7.79
C ALA A 156 -5.19 -9.05 7.10
N PRO A 157 -6.31 -8.74 7.78
CA PRO A 157 -7.33 -7.84 7.23
C PRO A 157 -6.71 -6.49 6.86
N PHE A 158 -7.01 -6.03 5.65
CA PHE A 158 -6.54 -4.73 5.16
C PHE A 158 -7.49 -4.19 4.10
N THR A 159 -7.78 -2.90 4.16
CA THR A 159 -8.61 -2.21 3.17
C THR A 159 -7.77 -1.17 2.45
N LEU A 160 -7.78 -1.25 1.12
CA LEU A 160 -7.23 -0.26 0.20
C LEU A 160 -8.36 0.21 -0.71
N LEU A 161 -8.68 1.49 -0.65
CA LEU A 161 -9.66 2.14 -1.50
C LEU A 161 -8.97 3.16 -2.40
N ASP A 162 -9.37 3.17 -3.68
CA ASP A 162 -8.94 4.16 -4.67
C ASP A 162 -10.18 4.90 -5.17
N GLY A 163 -10.33 6.17 -4.76
CA GLY A 163 -11.60 6.89 -4.85
C GLY A 163 -11.54 8.17 -5.66
N PHE A 164 -12.59 8.39 -6.46
CA PHE A 164 -12.78 9.54 -7.32
C PHE A 164 -14.09 10.24 -6.93
N LEU A 165 -13.98 11.51 -6.51
CA LEU A 165 -15.11 12.35 -6.11
C LEU A 165 -15.29 13.48 -7.12
N ARG A 166 -16.50 13.58 -7.70
CA ARG A 166 -16.89 14.61 -8.65
C ARG A 166 -18.16 15.29 -8.18
N GLY A 167 -18.15 16.62 -8.11
CA GLY A 167 -19.27 17.40 -7.59
C GLY A 167 -19.26 17.49 -6.07
N ALA A 168 -20.44 17.60 -5.43
CA ALA A 168 -20.54 17.89 -4.00
C ALA A 168 -20.87 16.66 -3.13
N ALA A 169 -21.08 15.49 -3.73
CA ALA A 169 -21.45 14.28 -3.00
C ALA A 169 -20.28 13.77 -2.15
N PRO A 170 -20.45 13.63 -0.83
CA PRO A 170 -19.42 13.05 0.02
C PRO A 170 -19.37 11.53 -0.13
N PHE A 171 -18.19 10.97 0.11
CA PHE A 171 -18.00 9.54 0.36
C PHE A 171 -17.90 9.30 1.87
N THR A 172 -18.46 8.20 2.36
CA THR A 172 -18.34 7.78 3.76
C THR A 172 -17.80 6.37 3.85
N HIS A 173 -16.99 6.11 4.88
CA HIS A 173 -16.45 4.80 5.18
C HIS A 173 -16.51 4.54 6.69
N ALA A 174 -17.00 3.38 7.10
CA ALA A 174 -16.99 2.96 8.49
C ALA A 174 -15.63 2.38 8.86
N LEU A 175 -14.93 2.97 9.81
CA LEU A 175 -13.66 2.51 10.35
C LEU A 175 -13.93 1.74 11.65
N PRO A 176 -13.68 0.43 11.70
CA PRO A 176 -13.96 -0.37 12.89
C PRO A 176 -13.11 0.03 14.11
N ARG A 177 -13.63 -0.24 15.30
CA ARG A 177 -12.88 -0.11 16.55
C ARG A 177 -11.58 -0.92 16.51
N GLY A 178 -10.48 -0.34 16.97
CA GLY A 178 -9.14 -0.93 16.92
C GLY A 178 -8.46 -0.84 15.57
N TRP A 179 -9.06 -0.11 14.62
CA TRP A 179 -8.46 0.12 13.30
C TRP A 179 -7.91 1.53 13.17
N ASN A 180 -6.87 1.64 12.37
CA ASN A 180 -6.33 2.89 11.88
C ASN A 180 -6.60 3.04 10.39
N ALA A 181 -6.63 4.29 9.93
CA ALA A 181 -6.70 4.62 8.51
C ALA A 181 -5.74 5.75 8.16
N MET A 182 -5.16 5.67 6.97
CA MET A 182 -4.44 6.76 6.31
C MET A 182 -5.28 7.22 5.12
N ILE A 183 -5.58 8.51 5.04
CA ILE A 183 -6.23 9.14 3.90
C ILE A 183 -5.20 10.00 3.18
N TYR A 184 -4.95 9.72 1.92
CA TYR A 184 -4.00 10.43 1.06
C TYR A 184 -4.72 11.04 -0.14
N VAL A 185 -4.48 12.33 -0.42
CA VAL A 185 -5.04 13.03 -1.58
C VAL A 185 -4.03 13.02 -2.73
N VAL A 186 -4.34 12.26 -3.76
CA VAL A 186 -3.53 12.15 -5.00
C VAL A 186 -3.64 13.42 -5.82
N SER A 187 -4.87 13.92 -6.01
CA SER A 187 -5.14 15.19 -6.69
C SER A 187 -6.42 15.83 -6.16
N GLY A 188 -6.55 17.14 -6.33
CA GLY A 188 -7.69 17.90 -5.83
C GLY A 188 -7.57 18.27 -4.36
N LYS A 189 -8.73 18.49 -3.72
CA LYS A 189 -8.86 18.95 -2.34
C LYS A 189 -10.16 18.45 -1.72
N LEU A 190 -10.08 17.93 -0.50
CA LEU A 190 -11.26 17.46 0.25
C LEU A 190 -11.21 17.88 1.71
N ARG A 191 -12.38 17.81 2.35
CA ARG A 191 -12.55 17.89 3.79
C ARG A 191 -12.75 16.48 4.34
N LEU A 192 -11.88 16.12 5.28
CA LEU A 192 -11.99 14.93 6.11
C LEU A 192 -12.73 15.31 7.39
N GLU A 193 -13.83 14.63 7.68
CA GLU A 193 -14.62 14.78 8.91
C GLU A 193 -14.72 13.44 9.63
N VAL A 194 -14.40 13.43 10.92
CA VAL A 194 -14.53 12.27 11.81
C VAL A 194 -14.96 12.77 13.19
N ASP A 195 -16.03 12.22 13.75
CA ASP A 195 -16.54 12.56 15.09
C ASP A 195 -16.75 14.06 15.33
N GLY A 196 -17.13 14.80 14.28
CA GLY A 196 -17.38 16.24 14.32
C GLY A 196 -16.12 17.11 14.20
N GLU A 197 -14.94 16.52 14.14
CA GLU A 197 -13.70 17.22 13.79
C GLU A 197 -13.52 17.26 12.27
N GLU A 198 -13.16 18.44 11.74
CA GLU A 198 -12.96 18.65 10.31
C GLU A 198 -11.53 19.07 10.01
N ARG A 199 -10.92 18.47 8.98
CA ARG A 199 -9.60 18.83 8.48
C ARG A 199 -9.60 18.89 6.95
N THR A 200 -9.04 19.93 6.40
CA THR A 200 -8.84 20.05 4.95
C THR A 200 -7.55 19.36 4.52
N LEU A 201 -7.64 18.52 3.49
CA LEU A 201 -6.52 17.87 2.84
C LEU A 201 -6.43 18.33 1.39
N ALA A 202 -5.24 18.78 1.00
CA ALA A 202 -4.93 19.18 -0.37
C ALA A 202 -4.10 18.11 -1.08
N ARG A 203 -3.90 18.26 -2.37
CA ARG A 203 -3.01 17.39 -3.18
C ARG A 203 -1.70 17.11 -2.48
N SER A 204 -1.27 15.86 -2.53
CA SER A 204 -0.01 15.35 -1.95
C SER A 204 0.08 15.52 -0.42
N THR A 205 -1.05 15.60 0.27
CA THR A 205 -1.12 15.57 1.74
C THR A 205 -1.87 14.36 2.24
N ALA A 206 -1.57 13.94 3.47
CA ALA A 206 -2.21 12.80 4.11
C ALA A 206 -2.61 13.11 5.56
N ALA A 207 -3.55 12.33 6.08
CA ALA A 207 -3.93 12.33 7.49
C ALA A 207 -4.11 10.90 8.01
N GLY A 208 -3.73 10.68 9.28
CA GLY A 208 -4.04 9.47 10.01
C GLY A 208 -5.33 9.64 10.82
N VAL A 209 -6.12 8.58 10.91
CA VAL A 209 -7.33 8.44 11.74
C VAL A 209 -7.24 7.15 12.53
N SER A 210 -7.62 7.16 13.80
CA SER A 210 -7.59 5.96 14.66
C SER A 210 -8.88 5.86 15.45
N VAL A 211 -9.42 4.63 15.55
CA VAL A 211 -10.49 4.31 16.50
C VAL A 211 -9.90 3.40 17.57
N ALA A 212 -9.71 3.94 18.76
CA ALA A 212 -9.05 3.23 19.85
C ALA A 212 -9.77 1.92 20.20
N VAL A 213 -9.03 0.90 20.66
CA VAL A 213 -9.58 -0.41 21.05
C VAL A 213 -10.57 -0.31 22.19
N ASP A 214 -10.38 0.66 23.09
CA ASP A 214 -11.23 0.95 24.24
C ASP A 214 -12.30 2.02 23.96
N ALA A 215 -12.45 2.46 22.71
CA ALA A 215 -13.48 3.43 22.33
C ALA A 215 -14.88 2.91 22.70
N ALA A 216 -15.76 3.82 23.12
CA ALA A 216 -17.14 3.50 23.46
C ALA A 216 -17.99 3.12 22.24
N VAL A 217 -17.55 3.51 21.04
CA VAL A 217 -18.19 3.20 19.76
C VAL A 217 -17.62 1.93 19.13
N ASN A 218 -18.40 1.22 18.33
CA ASN A 218 -17.91 0.05 17.59
C ASN A 218 -17.19 0.43 16.29
N GLU A 219 -17.48 1.62 15.77
CA GLU A 219 -16.88 2.17 14.56
C GLU A 219 -16.98 3.70 14.58
N ALA A 220 -16.10 4.36 13.85
CA ALA A 220 -16.23 5.77 13.51
C ALA A 220 -16.55 5.91 12.02
N VAL A 221 -17.27 6.95 11.65
CA VAL A 221 -17.57 7.24 10.25
C VAL A 221 -16.59 8.29 9.74
N ILE A 222 -15.73 7.87 8.82
CA ILE A 222 -14.90 8.78 8.03
C ILE A 222 -15.76 9.37 6.92
N ARG A 223 -15.86 10.68 6.84
CA ARG A 223 -16.57 11.40 5.79
C ARG A 223 -15.59 12.23 4.97
N LEU A 224 -15.54 12.00 3.66
CA LEU A 224 -14.71 12.72 2.70
C LEU A 224 -15.62 13.57 1.81
N ALA A 225 -15.56 14.88 1.96
CA ALA A 225 -16.37 15.82 1.19
C ALA A 225 -15.45 16.61 0.25
N PRO A 226 -15.61 16.48 -1.07
CA PRO A 226 -14.74 17.18 -2.02
C PRO A 226 -15.04 18.68 -2.08
N ASP A 227 -14.00 19.51 -2.12
CA ASP A 227 -14.11 20.93 -2.44
C ASP A 227 -13.97 21.19 -3.95
N GLU A 228 -13.38 20.23 -4.66
CA GLU A 228 -13.20 20.18 -6.11
C GLU A 228 -13.12 18.72 -6.57
N GLU A 229 -13.00 18.44 -7.87
CA GLU A 229 -12.76 17.07 -8.34
C GLU A 229 -11.51 16.49 -7.67
N THR A 230 -11.69 15.37 -6.95
CA THR A 230 -10.65 14.84 -6.07
C THR A 230 -10.43 13.36 -6.33
N HIS A 231 -9.15 12.97 -6.40
CA HIS A 231 -8.69 11.60 -6.36
C HIS A 231 -8.01 11.35 -5.00
N PHE A 232 -8.47 10.35 -4.26
CA PHE A 232 -7.92 9.99 -2.97
C PHE A 232 -7.65 8.50 -2.86
N VAL A 233 -6.76 8.14 -1.96
CA VAL A 233 -6.53 6.76 -1.52
C VAL A 233 -6.78 6.67 -0.02
N MET A 234 -7.41 5.58 0.42
CA MET A 234 -7.56 5.25 1.84
C MET A 234 -6.97 3.87 2.10
N LEU A 235 -6.06 3.80 3.06
CA LEU A 235 -5.45 2.58 3.58
C LEU A 235 -5.95 2.38 4.99
N SER A 236 -6.49 1.20 5.34
CA SER A 236 -6.90 0.93 6.72
C SER A 236 -6.71 -0.54 7.11
N GLY A 237 -6.45 -0.76 8.40
CA GLY A 237 -6.27 -2.09 8.95
C GLY A 237 -6.31 -2.06 10.48
N PRO A 238 -6.40 -3.24 11.12
CA PRO A 238 -6.31 -3.32 12.58
C PRO A 238 -4.94 -2.84 13.04
N ALA A 239 -4.92 -1.94 14.03
CA ALA A 239 -3.69 -1.49 14.66
C ALA A 239 -3.01 -2.68 15.35
N LEU A 240 -1.78 -2.99 14.96
CA LEU A 240 -1.04 -4.12 15.54
C LEU A 240 -0.57 -3.80 16.95
N ASN A 241 -0.16 -2.55 17.20
CA ASN A 241 0.38 -2.11 18.48
C ASN A 241 1.54 -3.00 18.98
N GLU A 242 2.32 -3.54 18.07
CA GLU A 242 3.43 -4.44 18.35
C GLU A 242 4.77 -3.72 18.29
N PRO A 243 5.80 -4.15 19.03
CA PRO A 243 7.15 -3.61 18.89
C PRO A 243 7.64 -3.74 17.44
N MET A 244 8.34 -2.72 16.96
CA MET A 244 8.86 -2.67 15.60
C MET A 244 10.33 -2.27 15.60
N VAL A 245 11.19 -3.17 15.10
CA VAL A 245 12.61 -2.93 14.84
C VAL A 245 12.78 -2.85 13.32
N LYS A 246 13.29 -1.71 12.84
CA LYS A 246 13.49 -1.45 11.41
C LYS A 246 14.96 -1.34 11.07
N GLN A 247 15.39 -2.03 10.01
CA GLN A 247 16.73 -1.87 9.44
C GLN A 247 16.68 -2.06 7.93
N GLY A 248 16.81 -0.96 7.19
CA GLY A 248 16.64 -0.97 5.74
C GLY A 248 15.26 -1.53 5.34
N PRO A 249 15.20 -2.54 4.47
CA PRO A 249 13.93 -3.11 3.97
C PRO A 249 13.32 -4.19 4.88
N PHE A 250 13.86 -4.37 6.08
CA PHE A 250 13.40 -5.36 7.06
C PHE A 250 12.66 -4.70 8.22
N VAL A 251 11.56 -5.31 8.64
CA VAL A 251 10.75 -4.87 9.79
C VAL A 251 10.36 -6.07 10.64
N MET A 252 11.01 -6.20 11.80
CA MET A 252 10.81 -7.33 12.72
C MET A 252 10.30 -6.83 14.07
N ASN A 253 9.92 -7.73 14.99
CA ASN A 253 9.46 -7.35 16.34
C ASN A 253 10.62 -7.25 17.36
N THR A 254 11.74 -7.94 17.11
CA THR A 254 12.88 -7.97 18.03
C THR A 254 14.21 -7.83 17.29
N GLN A 255 15.24 -7.34 17.99
CA GLN A 255 16.59 -7.28 17.44
C GLN A 255 17.13 -8.68 17.06
N ALA A 256 16.82 -9.70 17.86
CA ALA A 256 17.23 -11.08 17.55
C ALA A 256 16.65 -11.58 16.22
N GLN A 257 15.38 -11.30 15.93
CA GLN A 257 14.78 -11.61 14.62
C GLN A 257 15.44 -10.79 13.48
N MET A 258 15.74 -9.51 13.73
CA MET A 258 16.45 -8.66 12.78
C MET A 258 17.83 -9.24 12.44
N ASP A 259 18.59 -9.63 13.43
CA ASP A 259 19.92 -10.21 13.24
C ASP A 259 19.86 -11.55 12.44
N GLN A 260 18.82 -12.36 12.72
CA GLN A 260 18.58 -13.61 12.00
C GLN A 260 18.28 -13.38 10.51
N VAL A 261 17.37 -12.45 10.18
CA VAL A 261 17.02 -12.18 8.79
C VAL A 261 18.17 -11.56 8.01
N ILE A 262 18.95 -10.67 8.63
CA ILE A 262 20.16 -10.11 7.99
C ILE A 262 21.20 -11.22 7.73
N ALA A 263 21.39 -12.12 8.68
CA ALA A 263 22.31 -13.25 8.50
C ALA A 263 21.82 -14.20 7.39
N ALA A 264 20.53 -14.50 7.33
CA ALA A 264 19.91 -15.29 6.28
C ALA A 264 20.09 -14.66 4.89
N TYR A 265 19.86 -13.34 4.78
CA TYR A 265 20.08 -12.59 3.54
C TYR A 265 21.55 -12.68 3.09
N ARG A 266 22.51 -12.47 3.99
CA ARG A 266 23.94 -12.56 3.69
C ARG A 266 24.39 -13.96 3.23
N ARG A 267 23.66 -15.01 3.63
CA ARG A 267 23.91 -16.39 3.17
C ARG A 267 23.16 -16.74 1.88
N GLY A 268 22.38 -15.80 1.31
CA GLY A 268 21.59 -16.02 0.10
C GLY A 268 20.31 -16.84 0.33
N GLU A 269 19.88 -17.03 1.58
CA GLU A 269 18.73 -17.88 1.94
C GLU A 269 17.37 -17.25 1.61
N LEU A 270 17.34 -15.94 1.29
CA LEU A 270 16.13 -15.25 0.82
C LEU A 270 15.90 -15.38 -0.68
N GLY A 271 16.77 -16.13 -1.37
CA GLY A 271 16.73 -16.34 -2.80
C GLY A 271 17.52 -15.30 -3.60
N SER A 272 17.57 -15.50 -4.91
CA SER A 272 18.24 -14.62 -5.87
C SER A 272 17.41 -14.49 -7.13
N LEU A 273 17.68 -13.46 -7.92
CA LEU A 273 17.02 -13.18 -9.19
C LEU A 273 18.03 -13.12 -10.32
N ASP A 274 17.75 -13.86 -11.40
CA ASP A 274 18.41 -13.68 -12.69
C ASP A 274 17.53 -12.79 -13.57
N LEU A 275 17.88 -11.50 -13.64
CA LEU A 275 17.15 -10.55 -14.44
C LEU A 275 17.59 -10.59 -15.92
N PRO A 276 16.64 -10.50 -16.86
CA PRO A 276 16.98 -10.22 -18.26
C PRO A 276 17.69 -8.86 -18.36
N THR A 277 18.51 -8.69 -19.41
CA THR A 277 19.39 -7.52 -19.54
C THR A 277 18.60 -6.20 -19.56
N GLU A 278 17.42 -6.21 -20.17
CA GLU A 278 16.52 -5.06 -20.26
C GLU A 278 15.88 -4.64 -18.91
N ALA A 279 15.84 -5.54 -17.94
CA ALA A 279 15.26 -5.27 -16.60
C ALA A 279 16.35 -4.92 -15.56
N ARG A 280 17.59 -4.77 -15.98
CA ARG A 280 18.69 -4.37 -15.07
C ARG A 280 18.75 -2.85 -14.97
N PRO A 281 18.85 -2.29 -13.74
CA PRO A 281 18.97 -0.85 -13.52
C PRO A 281 20.32 -0.29 -14.00
#